data_c3b2a45d49f9888c07a9bfdac79a0493
#
_entry.id   c3b2a45d49f9888c07a9bfdac79a0493
#
_cell.length_a   1.000
_cell.length_b   1.000
_cell.length_c   1.000
_cell.angle_alpha   90.00
_cell.angle_beta   90.00
_cell.angle_gamma   90.00
#
_symmetry.space_group_name_H-M   'P 1'
#
loop_
_entity.id
_entity.type
_entity.pdbx_description
1 polymer ?
#
loop_
_entity_poly.entity_id
_entity_poly.type
_entity_poly.pdbx_seq_one_letter_code
_entity_poly.pdbx_strand_id
1 'polypeptide(L)'
;MKHRWVSAAVAALAVTGTVWAASLADLSNAEASSGLRAALERGAESAVGKLGVENGFLSNDLVKINLPSSLDKIKSILRMTGQGPKMDELVVSMNHAAESAVPLAKPLLMNAIKSMTVTDAKNILSGGDIIFGV
;
A
#
# COMPACT_ATOMS: atom_id res chain seq x y z
N MET A 1 -40.89 -12.09 -15.47
CA MET A 1 -39.68 -12.59 -16.20
C MET A 1 -38.38 -11.88 -15.84
N LYS A 2 -38.42 -10.63 -15.43
CA LYS A 2 -37.18 -9.87 -15.08
C LYS A 2 -36.48 -10.35 -13.79
N HIS A 3 -37.18 -11.03 -12.88
CA HIS A 3 -36.60 -11.46 -11.58
C HIS A 3 -35.82 -12.79 -11.63
N ARG A 4 -35.98 -13.57 -12.68
CA ARG A 4 -35.25 -14.85 -12.80
C ARG A 4 -33.79 -14.70 -13.20
N TRP A 5 -33.44 -13.64 -13.89
CA TRP A 5 -32.07 -13.40 -14.34
C TRP A 5 -31.14 -12.87 -13.22
N VAL A 6 -31.71 -12.09 -12.29
CA VAL A 6 -30.96 -11.55 -11.16
C VAL A 6 -30.57 -12.63 -10.16
N SER A 7 -31.46 -13.63 -9.93
CA SER A 7 -31.18 -14.74 -9.03
C SER A 7 -30.08 -15.66 -9.53
N ALA A 8 -29.98 -15.86 -10.83
CA ALA A 8 -28.95 -16.70 -11.44
C ALA A 8 -27.55 -16.06 -11.35
N ALA A 9 -27.47 -14.72 -11.48
CA ALA A 9 -26.21 -14.00 -11.39
C ALA A 9 -25.64 -13.98 -9.96
N VAL A 10 -26.52 -13.86 -8.95
CA VAL A 10 -26.11 -13.89 -7.53
C VAL A 10 -25.65 -15.30 -7.12
N ALA A 11 -26.29 -16.34 -7.61
CA ALA A 11 -25.88 -17.72 -7.35
C ALA A 11 -24.50 -18.04 -7.96
N ALA A 12 -24.21 -17.51 -9.15
CA ALA A 12 -22.91 -17.70 -9.81
C ALA A 12 -21.76 -17.03 -9.05
N LEU A 13 -21.98 -15.86 -8.45
CA LEU A 13 -21.00 -15.17 -7.62
C LEU A 13 -20.70 -15.89 -6.29
N ALA A 14 -21.72 -16.48 -5.67
CA ALA A 14 -21.57 -17.25 -4.45
C ALA A 14 -20.77 -18.55 -4.67
N VAL A 15 -20.96 -19.21 -5.80
CA VAL A 15 -20.24 -20.45 -6.17
C VAL A 15 -18.76 -20.14 -6.45
N THR A 16 -18.43 -19.03 -7.10
CA THR A 16 -17.04 -18.64 -7.33
C THR A 16 -16.30 -18.33 -6.04
N GLY A 17 -16.95 -17.73 -5.05
CA GLY A 17 -16.35 -17.42 -3.76
C GLY A 17 -15.98 -18.69 -2.95
N THR A 18 -16.83 -19.70 -2.95
CA THR A 18 -16.59 -20.97 -2.25
C THR A 18 -15.49 -21.82 -2.91
N VAL A 19 -15.40 -21.83 -4.23
CA VAL A 19 -14.35 -22.54 -4.98
C VAL A 19 -12.97 -21.93 -4.69
N TRP A 20 -12.86 -20.62 -4.61
CA TRP A 20 -11.60 -19.93 -4.26
C TRP A 20 -11.13 -20.27 -2.85
N ALA A 21 -12.00 -20.28 -1.86
CA ALA A 21 -11.65 -20.59 -0.47
C ALA A 21 -11.19 -22.04 -0.31
N ALA A 22 -11.81 -23.00 -0.98
CA ALA A 22 -11.42 -24.41 -0.98
C ALA A 22 -10.07 -24.63 -1.67
N SER A 23 -9.78 -23.91 -2.79
CA SER A 23 -8.53 -24.01 -3.52
C SER A 23 -7.32 -23.48 -2.73
N LEU A 24 -7.50 -22.45 -1.91
CA LEU A 24 -6.43 -21.89 -1.06
C LEU A 24 -5.96 -22.86 0.02
N ALA A 25 -6.85 -23.71 0.54
CA ALA A 25 -6.50 -24.71 1.55
C ALA A 25 -5.63 -25.84 1.00
N ASP A 26 -5.74 -26.13 -0.29
CA ASP A 26 -5.06 -27.23 -0.97
C ASP A 26 -3.74 -26.83 -1.64
N LEU A 27 -3.37 -25.52 -1.63
CA LEU A 27 -2.14 -25.04 -2.23
C LEU A 27 -0.90 -25.50 -1.45
N SER A 28 0.12 -25.95 -2.19
CA SER A 28 1.43 -26.22 -1.61
C SER A 28 2.07 -24.93 -1.10
N ASN A 29 3.03 -25.05 -0.17
CA ASN A 29 3.79 -23.91 0.35
C ASN A 29 4.53 -23.15 -0.77
N ALA A 30 5.02 -23.85 -1.78
CA ALA A 30 5.68 -23.26 -2.94
C ALA A 30 4.69 -22.45 -3.81
N GLU A 31 3.50 -22.98 -4.06
CA GLU A 31 2.45 -22.30 -4.82
C GLU A 31 1.92 -21.07 -4.08
N ALA A 32 1.69 -21.18 -2.77
CA ALA A 32 1.28 -20.06 -1.93
C ALA A 32 2.34 -18.94 -1.91
N SER A 33 3.62 -19.30 -1.80
CA SER A 33 4.75 -18.40 -1.86
C SER A 33 4.85 -17.68 -3.21
N SER A 34 4.70 -18.41 -4.31
CA SER A 34 4.69 -17.87 -5.67
C SER A 34 3.52 -16.89 -5.89
N GLY A 35 2.33 -17.26 -5.43
CA GLY A 35 1.15 -16.40 -5.50
C GLY A 35 1.31 -15.12 -4.69
N LEU A 36 1.86 -15.20 -3.48
CA LEU A 36 2.15 -14.04 -2.65
C LEU A 36 3.17 -13.10 -3.31
N ARG A 37 4.26 -13.64 -3.85
CA ARG A 37 5.24 -12.81 -4.57
C ARG A 37 4.61 -12.07 -5.73
N ALA A 38 3.83 -12.75 -6.56
CA ALA A 38 3.13 -12.13 -7.69
C ALA A 38 2.19 -11.02 -7.24
N ALA A 39 1.45 -11.22 -6.16
CA ALA A 39 0.57 -10.21 -5.58
C ALA A 39 1.35 -9.00 -5.05
N LEU A 40 2.47 -9.23 -4.35
CA LEU A 40 3.32 -8.18 -3.81
C LEU A 40 4.01 -7.38 -4.94
N GLU A 41 4.48 -8.04 -5.99
CA GLU A 41 5.06 -7.38 -7.17
C GLU A 41 4.04 -6.44 -7.83
N ARG A 42 2.84 -6.91 -8.08
CA ARG A 42 1.76 -6.08 -8.63
C ARG A 42 1.35 -4.94 -7.71
N GLY A 43 1.27 -5.22 -6.42
CA GLY A 43 0.98 -4.22 -5.40
C GLY A 43 2.05 -3.13 -5.35
N ALA A 44 3.33 -3.52 -5.38
CA ALA A 44 4.46 -2.62 -5.41
C ALA A 44 4.47 -1.74 -6.68
N GLU A 45 4.26 -2.34 -7.85
CA GLU A 45 4.15 -1.59 -9.10
C GLU A 45 3.01 -0.58 -9.07
N SER A 46 1.84 -0.99 -8.60
CA SER A 46 0.69 -0.10 -8.47
C SER A 46 0.95 1.04 -7.48
N ALA A 47 1.54 0.75 -6.34
CA ALA A 47 1.88 1.74 -5.34
C ALA A 47 2.90 2.75 -5.87
N VAL A 48 3.98 2.28 -6.48
CA VAL A 48 5.00 3.15 -7.11
C VAL A 48 4.39 4.02 -8.20
N GLY A 49 3.53 3.45 -9.04
CA GLY A 49 2.85 4.19 -10.11
C GLY A 49 1.91 5.29 -9.60
N LYS A 50 1.28 5.09 -8.45
CA LYS A 50 0.37 6.06 -7.86
C LYS A 50 1.08 7.11 -7.00
N LEU A 51 2.11 6.71 -6.27
CA LEU A 51 2.80 7.56 -5.31
C LEU A 51 4.01 8.29 -5.90
N GLY A 52 4.68 7.68 -6.87
CA GLY A 52 5.87 8.23 -7.52
C GLY A 52 5.61 9.23 -8.65
N VAL A 53 4.46 9.87 -8.64
CA VAL A 53 4.06 10.90 -9.61
C VAL A 53 3.84 12.23 -8.90
N GLU A 54 3.79 13.32 -9.67
CA GLU A 54 3.49 14.65 -9.11
C GLU A 54 2.18 14.61 -8.31
N ASN A 55 2.24 15.12 -7.10
CA ASN A 55 1.13 15.15 -6.15
C ASN A 55 0.64 13.77 -5.66
N GLY A 56 1.36 12.70 -5.93
CA GLY A 56 1.02 11.35 -5.44
C GLY A 56 0.99 11.25 -3.90
N PHE A 57 1.83 12.02 -3.21
CA PHE A 57 1.79 12.20 -1.76
C PHE A 57 0.97 13.43 -1.36
N LEU A 58 1.27 14.57 -1.95
CA LEU A 58 0.70 15.86 -1.54
C LEU A 58 -0.83 15.89 -1.62
N SER A 59 -1.42 15.30 -2.64
CA SER A 59 -2.87 15.27 -2.85
C SER A 59 -3.55 14.00 -2.29
N ASN A 60 -2.81 13.15 -1.61
CA ASN A 60 -3.33 11.90 -1.04
C ASN A 60 -3.28 11.97 0.49
N ASP A 61 -4.43 12.21 1.10
CA ASP A 61 -4.55 12.37 2.56
C ASP A 61 -4.10 11.13 3.37
N LEU A 62 -4.10 9.95 2.75
CA LEU A 62 -3.66 8.72 3.42
C LEU A 62 -2.14 8.66 3.62
N VAL A 63 -1.36 9.32 2.77
CA VAL A 63 0.11 9.26 2.78
C VAL A 63 0.77 10.62 2.89
N LYS A 64 0.03 11.71 2.74
CA LYS A 64 0.54 13.08 2.83
C LYS A 64 1.36 13.29 4.10
N ILE A 65 2.57 13.80 3.92
CA ILE A 65 3.47 14.13 5.03
C ILE A 65 3.12 15.53 5.53
N ASN A 66 2.67 15.60 6.77
CA ASN A 66 2.36 16.85 7.46
C ASN A 66 3.45 17.18 8.47
N LEU A 67 3.52 18.44 8.87
CA LEU A 67 4.41 18.84 9.96
C LEU A 67 3.94 18.21 11.28
N PRO A 68 4.87 17.74 12.13
CA PRO A 68 4.53 17.16 13.42
C PRO A 68 3.72 18.12 14.31
N SER A 69 2.81 17.57 15.10
CA SER A 69 2.00 18.34 16.06
C SER A 69 2.83 19.03 17.15
N SER A 70 4.03 18.48 17.45
CA SER A 70 4.99 19.12 18.36
C SER A 70 5.40 20.52 17.94
N LEU A 71 5.22 20.87 16.65
CA LEU A 71 5.54 22.17 16.09
C LEU A 71 4.34 23.14 16.07
N ASP A 72 3.18 22.78 16.64
CA ASP A 72 1.96 23.59 16.53
C ASP A 72 2.11 24.98 17.15
N LYS A 73 2.84 25.11 18.26
CA LYS A 73 3.15 26.41 18.87
C LYS A 73 4.01 27.27 17.94
N ILE A 74 5.01 26.67 17.30
CA ILE A 74 5.90 27.35 16.34
C ILE A 74 5.11 27.76 15.10
N LYS A 75 4.23 26.90 14.62
CA LYS A 75 3.33 27.20 13.48
C LYS A 75 2.48 28.46 13.75
N SER A 76 1.92 28.56 14.95
CA SER A 76 1.12 29.72 15.34
C SER A 76 1.94 30.99 15.33
N ILE A 77 3.14 30.98 15.89
CA ILE A 77 4.06 32.11 15.90
C ILE A 77 4.45 32.53 14.48
N LEU A 78 4.79 31.55 13.64
CA LEU A 78 5.18 31.81 12.25
C LEU A 78 4.03 32.39 11.43
N ARG A 79 2.80 31.95 11.66
CA ARG A 79 1.61 32.56 11.03
C ARG A 79 1.40 33.98 11.45
N MET A 80 1.56 34.29 12.74
CA MET A 80 1.43 35.64 13.26
C MET A 80 2.49 36.61 12.71
N THR A 81 3.68 36.12 12.36
CA THR A 81 4.79 36.89 11.81
C THR A 81 4.81 36.91 10.28
N GLY A 82 3.79 36.41 9.59
CA GLY A 82 3.71 36.36 8.14
C GLY A 82 4.54 35.26 7.47
N GLN A 83 5.03 34.29 8.25
CA GLN A 83 5.85 33.16 7.75
C GLN A 83 5.02 31.90 7.44
N GLY A 84 3.69 31.96 7.50
CA GLY A 84 2.80 30.85 7.17
C GLY A 84 3.06 30.23 5.80
N PRO A 85 3.23 31.03 4.71
CA PRO A 85 3.52 30.49 3.38
C PRO A 85 4.80 29.65 3.32
N LYS A 86 5.83 29.96 4.10
CA LYS A 86 7.07 29.18 4.17
C LYS A 86 6.86 27.78 4.77
N MET A 87 5.94 27.64 5.71
CA MET A 87 5.57 26.33 6.26
C MET A 87 4.82 25.50 5.22
N ASP A 88 3.94 26.11 4.45
CA ASP A 88 3.21 25.43 3.38
C ASP A 88 4.18 24.98 2.28
N GLU A 89 5.15 25.81 1.92
CA GLU A 89 6.23 25.44 0.99
C GLU A 89 7.06 24.28 1.50
N LEU A 90 7.34 24.20 2.80
CA LEU A 90 8.05 23.08 3.41
C LEU A 90 7.26 21.78 3.27
N VAL A 91 5.96 21.81 3.56
CA VAL A 91 5.08 20.64 3.39
C VAL A 91 5.05 20.17 1.95
N VAL A 92 4.91 21.09 1.00
CA VAL A 92 4.97 20.80 -0.44
C VAL A 92 6.31 20.16 -0.81
N SER A 93 7.42 20.74 -0.39
CA SER A 93 8.76 20.24 -0.69
C SER A 93 9.01 18.85 -0.12
N MET A 94 8.56 18.57 1.10
CA MET A 94 8.68 17.26 1.74
C MET A 94 7.90 16.20 0.96
N ASN A 95 6.69 16.50 0.54
CA ASN A 95 5.85 15.57 -0.21
C ASN A 95 6.40 15.32 -1.62
N HIS A 96 6.85 16.36 -2.31
CA HIS A 96 7.50 16.22 -3.63
C HIS A 96 8.82 15.43 -3.53
N ALA A 97 9.59 15.61 -2.48
CA ALA A 97 10.77 14.79 -2.22
C ALA A 97 10.43 13.31 -2.05
N ALA A 98 9.37 13.00 -1.30
CA ALA A 98 8.87 11.63 -1.15
C ALA A 98 8.42 11.05 -2.51
N GLU A 99 7.68 11.80 -3.29
CA GLU A 99 7.25 11.42 -4.64
C GLU A 99 8.44 11.08 -5.55
N SER A 100 9.49 11.87 -5.47
CA SER A 100 10.73 11.65 -6.25
C SER A 100 11.52 10.43 -5.76
N ALA A 101 11.45 10.10 -4.48
CA ALA A 101 12.15 8.97 -3.89
C ALA A 101 11.50 7.61 -4.23
N VAL A 102 10.19 7.57 -4.42
CA VAL A 102 9.43 6.33 -4.66
C VAL A 102 9.92 5.55 -5.87
N PRO A 103 10.13 6.16 -7.06
CA PRO A 103 10.67 5.43 -8.22
C PRO A 103 12.08 4.86 -7.97
N LEU A 104 12.89 5.53 -7.15
CA LEU A 104 14.24 5.07 -6.79
C LEU A 104 14.20 3.87 -5.86
N ALA A 105 13.18 3.76 -5.03
CA ALA A 105 12.98 2.63 -4.13
C ALA A 105 12.42 1.38 -4.86
N LYS A 106 11.82 1.53 -6.02
CA LYS A 106 11.19 0.42 -6.77
C LYS A 106 12.12 -0.77 -6.98
N PRO A 107 13.34 -0.63 -7.51
CA PRO A 107 14.23 -1.77 -7.72
C PRO A 107 14.58 -2.51 -6.43
N LEU A 108 14.78 -1.79 -5.34
CA LEU A 108 15.08 -2.36 -4.02
C LEU A 108 13.90 -3.17 -3.49
N LEU A 109 12.71 -2.62 -3.60
CA LEU A 109 11.47 -3.28 -3.17
C LEU A 109 11.21 -4.54 -4.01
N MET A 110 11.34 -4.45 -5.33
CA MET A 110 11.16 -5.59 -6.23
C MET A 110 12.19 -6.70 -5.96
N ASN A 111 13.44 -6.35 -5.71
CA ASN A 111 14.48 -7.31 -5.36
C ASN A 111 14.18 -8.00 -4.01
N ALA A 112 13.72 -7.26 -3.03
CA ALA A 112 13.32 -7.81 -1.74
C ALA A 112 12.17 -8.82 -1.89
N ILE A 113 11.18 -8.51 -2.69
CA ILE A 113 10.05 -9.42 -2.98
C ILE A 113 10.53 -10.69 -3.69
N LYS A 114 11.39 -10.55 -4.71
CA LYS A 114 11.92 -11.69 -5.48
C LYS A 114 12.82 -12.62 -4.66
N SER A 115 13.54 -12.07 -3.69
CA SER A 115 14.43 -12.85 -2.80
C SER A 115 13.73 -13.43 -1.58
N MET A 116 12.43 -13.23 -1.44
CA MET A 116 11.63 -13.83 -0.36
C MET A 116 11.72 -15.35 -0.38
N THR A 117 11.99 -15.95 0.78
CA THR A 117 11.98 -17.41 0.95
C THR A 117 10.56 -17.95 1.10
N VAL A 118 10.38 -19.26 0.95
CA VAL A 118 9.10 -19.93 1.25
C VAL A 118 8.70 -19.71 2.71
N THR A 119 9.67 -19.75 3.62
CA THR A 119 9.45 -19.49 5.05
C THR A 119 8.95 -18.07 5.30
N ASP A 120 9.56 -17.06 4.67
CA ASP A 120 9.13 -15.66 4.78
C ASP A 120 7.68 -15.50 4.28
N ALA A 121 7.37 -16.06 3.11
CA ALA A 121 6.04 -16.00 2.53
C ALA A 121 5.00 -16.69 3.42
N LYS A 122 5.32 -17.85 3.97
CA LYS A 122 4.46 -18.57 4.90
C LYS A 122 4.17 -17.76 6.16
N ASN A 123 5.18 -17.11 6.71
CA ASN A 123 5.05 -16.26 7.89
C ASN A 123 4.16 -15.04 7.61
N ILE A 124 4.28 -14.41 6.47
CA ILE A 124 3.41 -13.29 6.05
C ILE A 124 1.96 -13.75 5.90
N LEU A 125 1.74 -14.87 5.21
CA LEU A 125 0.40 -15.42 4.97
C LEU A 125 -0.30 -15.86 6.26
N SER A 126 0.44 -16.37 7.22
CA SER A 126 -0.11 -16.78 8.52
C SER A 126 -0.34 -15.63 9.49
N GLY A 127 0.01 -14.40 9.11
CA GLY A 127 -0.09 -13.23 9.99
C GLY A 127 0.88 -13.31 11.18
N GLY A 128 2.04 -13.97 10.99
CA GLY A 128 3.00 -14.21 12.06
C GLY A 128 3.55 -12.94 12.72
N ASP A 129 4.12 -13.10 13.89
CA ASP A 129 4.60 -12.06 14.81
C ASP A 129 5.80 -11.24 14.31
N ILE A 130 6.19 -11.42 13.06
CA ILE A 130 7.38 -10.78 12.47
C ILE A 130 7.30 -9.26 12.47
N ILE A 131 6.12 -8.69 12.42
CA ILE A 131 5.91 -7.24 12.37
C ILE A 131 6.16 -6.59 13.74
N PHE A 132 6.11 -7.36 14.80
CA PHE A 132 6.24 -6.90 16.18
C PHE A 132 7.39 -7.55 16.94
N GLY A 133 8.23 -8.31 16.25
CA GLY A 133 9.42 -8.92 16.82
C GLY A 133 10.50 -7.89 17.11
N VAL A 134 10.34 -7.15 18.18
CA VAL A 134 11.39 -6.39 18.83
C VAL A 134 11.65 -7.04 20.16
#